data_6d49e2264df513d6d48fe7d56a6404aa
#
_entry.id   6d49e2264df513d6d48fe7d56a6404aa
#
_cell.length_a   1.000
_cell.length_b   1.000
_cell.length_c   1.000
_cell.angle_alpha   90.00
_cell.angle_beta   90.00
_cell.angle_gamma   90.00
#
_symmetry.space_group_name_H-M   'P 1'
#
loop_
_entity.id
_entity.type
_entity.pdbx_description
1 polymer ?
#
loop_
_entity_poly.entity_id
_entity_poly.type
_entity_poly.pdbx_seq_one_letter_code
_entity_poly.pdbx_strand_id
1 'polypeptide(L)'
;MKKIALIGAGQIGGTLAHLIGIKELVDEVVLFDVASGIAKGKALDIAQSSSVDGFNVKLSGTDDYKDIKDSDVIIITAGVPRKPGMSRDDLLGINLKIIKQVAQGVKENAPNAFVICITNPLDVMVMAFQKFSGLPANKVVGMAGILDSSRFKLFLSLEFGVPVREIEAMVMGGHGDTMVPMPRFTKVSGKPLLDLVKEGKISQERVEEINQRTRDGGAEIVKYLDCLLYTSDAADDA
;
A
#
# COMPACT_ATOMS: atom_id res chain seq x y z
N MET A 1 2.97 11.06 -17.01
CA MET A 1 2.11 9.90 -16.75
C MET A 1 0.68 10.35 -16.96
N LYS A 2 -0.09 9.64 -17.78
CA LYS A 2 -1.41 10.12 -18.21
C LYS A 2 -2.56 9.46 -17.47
N LYS A 3 -2.45 8.16 -17.17
CA LYS A 3 -3.55 7.39 -16.61
C LYS A 3 -3.10 6.39 -15.55
N ILE A 4 -3.81 6.37 -14.42
CA ILE A 4 -3.70 5.33 -13.38
C ILE A 4 -5.04 4.60 -13.29
N ALA A 5 -5.01 3.26 -13.22
CA ALA A 5 -6.17 2.49 -12.83
C ALA A 5 -5.96 1.82 -11.48
N LEU A 6 -6.96 1.92 -10.63
CA LEU A 6 -7.02 1.32 -9.29
C LEU A 6 -7.96 0.13 -9.34
N ILE A 7 -7.43 -1.07 -9.18
CA ILE A 7 -8.21 -2.31 -9.19
C ILE A 7 -8.60 -2.66 -7.75
N GLY A 8 -9.86 -2.39 -7.42
CA GLY A 8 -10.44 -2.42 -6.10
C GLY A 8 -10.85 -1.01 -5.67
N ALA A 9 -12.16 -0.76 -5.55
CA ALA A 9 -12.72 0.51 -5.09
C ALA A 9 -13.11 0.44 -3.60
N GLY A 10 -12.39 -0.34 -2.81
CA GLY A 10 -12.54 -0.40 -1.35
C GLY A 10 -12.09 0.90 -0.66
N GLN A 11 -11.76 0.82 0.62
CA GLN A 11 -11.30 1.98 1.38
C GLN A 11 -9.97 2.50 0.83
N ILE A 12 -9.00 1.62 0.63
CA ILE A 12 -7.68 1.98 0.13
C ILE A 12 -7.77 2.56 -1.29
N GLY A 13 -8.48 1.89 -2.20
CA GLY A 13 -8.62 2.35 -3.58
C GLY A 13 -9.29 3.74 -3.68
N GLY A 14 -10.35 3.97 -2.91
CA GLY A 14 -11.00 5.29 -2.85
C GLY A 14 -10.08 6.38 -2.29
N THR A 15 -9.37 6.09 -1.19
CA THR A 15 -8.41 7.05 -0.59
C THR A 15 -7.27 7.37 -1.54
N LEU A 16 -6.72 6.36 -2.24
CA LEU A 16 -5.67 6.57 -3.24
C LEU A 16 -6.18 7.41 -4.42
N ALA A 17 -7.39 7.14 -4.92
CA ALA A 17 -7.98 7.93 -6.01
C ALA A 17 -8.08 9.41 -5.64
N HIS A 18 -8.53 9.70 -4.42
CA HIS A 18 -8.63 11.09 -3.91
C HIS A 18 -7.24 11.74 -3.78
N LEU A 19 -6.27 11.06 -3.17
CA LEU A 19 -4.91 11.59 -3.04
C LEU A 19 -4.21 11.81 -4.39
N ILE A 20 -4.41 10.92 -5.36
CA ILE A 20 -3.89 11.07 -6.71
C ILE A 20 -4.54 12.29 -7.38
N GLY A 21 -5.85 12.48 -7.18
CA GLY A 21 -6.59 13.63 -7.67
C GLY A 21 -6.05 14.93 -7.10
N ILE A 22 -6.03 15.08 -5.77
CA ILE A 22 -5.54 16.30 -5.09
C ILE A 22 -4.12 16.68 -5.48
N LYS A 23 -3.26 15.67 -5.66
CA LYS A 23 -1.85 15.88 -6.04
C LYS A 23 -1.65 16.04 -7.56
N GLU A 24 -2.70 15.88 -8.34
CA GLU A 24 -2.67 15.93 -9.81
C GLU A 24 -1.52 15.10 -10.42
N LEU A 25 -1.36 13.86 -9.92
CA LEU A 25 -0.26 13.00 -10.36
C LEU A 25 -0.43 12.50 -11.78
N VAL A 26 -1.67 12.52 -12.31
CA VAL A 26 -2.05 12.06 -13.65
C VAL A 26 -3.23 12.88 -14.18
N ASP A 27 -3.50 12.73 -15.49
CA ASP A 27 -4.65 13.38 -16.12
C ASP A 27 -5.97 12.59 -15.90
N GLU A 28 -5.86 11.26 -15.69
CA GLU A 28 -7.01 10.38 -15.56
C GLU A 28 -6.80 9.29 -14.50
N VAL A 29 -7.81 9.08 -13.66
CA VAL A 29 -7.89 7.97 -12.70
C VAL A 29 -9.13 7.13 -13.00
N VAL A 30 -8.95 5.83 -13.15
CA VAL A 30 -10.04 4.85 -13.30
C VAL A 30 -10.11 3.99 -12.04
N LEU A 31 -11.25 4.02 -11.36
CA LEU A 31 -11.58 3.09 -10.29
C LEU A 31 -12.30 1.88 -10.89
N PHE A 32 -11.73 0.70 -10.74
CA PHE A 32 -12.35 -0.56 -11.15
C PHE A 32 -12.80 -1.35 -9.92
N ASP A 33 -14.02 -1.87 -9.94
CA ASP A 33 -14.48 -2.84 -8.95
C ASP A 33 -15.54 -3.76 -9.57
N VAL A 34 -15.58 -5.02 -9.15
CA VAL A 34 -16.66 -5.96 -9.57
C VAL A 34 -18.05 -5.47 -9.12
N ALA A 35 -18.11 -4.68 -8.06
CA ALA A 35 -19.30 -3.93 -7.65
C ALA A 35 -19.31 -2.55 -8.31
N SER A 36 -19.75 -2.48 -9.55
CA SER A 36 -19.76 -1.27 -10.41
C SER A 36 -20.33 -0.03 -9.70
N GLY A 37 -21.38 -0.19 -8.91
CA GLY A 37 -21.99 0.90 -8.15
C GLY A 37 -21.03 1.57 -7.15
N ILE A 38 -20.16 0.78 -6.49
CA ILE A 38 -19.18 1.28 -5.55
C ILE A 38 -18.11 2.10 -6.28
N ALA A 39 -17.57 1.57 -7.38
CA ALA A 39 -16.56 2.27 -8.17
C ALA A 39 -17.09 3.58 -8.75
N LYS A 40 -18.29 3.55 -9.35
CA LYS A 40 -18.95 4.73 -9.93
C LYS A 40 -19.30 5.77 -8.87
N GLY A 41 -19.86 5.34 -7.74
CA GLY A 41 -20.23 6.23 -6.63
C GLY A 41 -19.01 6.96 -6.06
N LYS A 42 -17.92 6.24 -5.74
CA LYS A 42 -16.70 6.85 -5.23
C LYS A 42 -16.03 7.78 -6.24
N ALA A 43 -15.94 7.36 -7.50
CA ALA A 43 -15.35 8.23 -8.53
C ALA A 43 -16.13 9.54 -8.68
N LEU A 44 -17.47 9.47 -8.64
CA LEU A 44 -18.32 10.66 -8.72
C LEU A 44 -18.20 11.55 -7.48
N ASP A 45 -18.17 10.96 -6.28
CA ASP A 45 -18.05 11.69 -5.01
C ASP A 45 -16.70 12.44 -4.95
N ILE A 46 -15.62 11.77 -5.28
CA ILE A 46 -14.28 12.38 -5.36
C ILE A 46 -14.24 13.46 -6.45
N ALA A 47 -14.85 13.22 -7.62
CA ALA A 47 -14.89 14.23 -8.68
C ALA A 47 -15.65 15.49 -8.24
N GLN A 48 -16.68 15.35 -7.42
CA GLN A 48 -17.43 16.50 -6.88
C GLN A 48 -16.60 17.34 -5.89
N SER A 49 -15.66 16.73 -5.15
CA SER A 49 -14.78 17.49 -4.25
C SER A 49 -13.78 18.38 -5.02
N SER A 50 -13.57 18.14 -6.31
CA SER A 50 -12.57 18.85 -7.11
C SER A 50 -12.76 20.38 -7.12
N SER A 51 -13.99 20.85 -7.04
CA SER A 51 -14.30 22.29 -6.99
C SER A 51 -13.89 22.95 -5.66
N VAL A 52 -13.80 22.16 -4.59
CA VAL A 52 -13.39 22.61 -3.24
C VAL A 52 -11.87 22.42 -3.06
N ASP A 53 -11.36 21.25 -3.46
CA ASP A 53 -9.96 20.87 -3.28
C ASP A 53 -9.03 21.44 -4.38
N GLY A 54 -9.60 21.96 -5.47
CA GLY A 54 -8.86 22.70 -6.51
C GLY A 54 -8.07 21.84 -7.48
N PHE A 55 -8.47 20.60 -7.72
CA PHE A 55 -7.81 19.72 -8.70
C PHE A 55 -8.67 19.49 -9.96
N ASN A 56 -8.02 19.08 -11.07
CA ASN A 56 -8.68 18.88 -12.37
C ASN A 56 -8.28 17.55 -13.00
N VAL A 57 -8.44 16.45 -12.26
CA VAL A 57 -8.18 15.09 -12.73
C VAL A 57 -9.50 14.44 -13.15
N LYS A 58 -9.52 13.78 -14.32
CA LYS A 58 -10.68 13.01 -14.75
C LYS A 58 -10.80 11.74 -13.93
N LEU A 59 -11.94 11.57 -13.25
CA LEU A 59 -12.23 10.39 -12.43
C LEU A 59 -13.40 9.62 -13.03
N SER A 60 -13.25 8.30 -13.15
CA SER A 60 -14.32 7.40 -13.61
C SER A 60 -14.32 6.10 -12.82
N GLY A 61 -15.50 5.49 -12.70
CA GLY A 61 -15.69 4.19 -12.05
C GLY A 61 -16.29 3.17 -13.02
N THR A 62 -15.79 1.94 -12.99
CA THR A 62 -16.18 0.88 -13.93
C THR A 62 -16.08 -0.52 -13.32
N ASP A 63 -16.72 -1.48 -13.96
CA ASP A 63 -16.58 -2.94 -13.79
C ASP A 63 -16.11 -3.63 -15.08
N ASP A 64 -15.81 -2.89 -16.14
CA ASP A 64 -15.26 -3.41 -17.40
C ASP A 64 -13.75 -3.16 -17.47
N TYR A 65 -12.96 -4.23 -17.59
CA TYR A 65 -11.52 -4.14 -17.78
C TYR A 65 -11.09 -3.37 -19.05
N LYS A 66 -11.96 -3.19 -20.03
CA LYS A 66 -11.64 -2.37 -21.21
C LYS A 66 -11.33 -0.93 -20.85
N ASP A 67 -11.93 -0.41 -19.79
CA ASP A 67 -11.74 0.98 -19.36
C ASP A 67 -10.36 1.23 -18.74
N ILE A 68 -9.63 0.18 -18.31
CA ILE A 68 -8.25 0.33 -17.85
C ILE A 68 -7.22 0.34 -18.99
N LYS A 69 -7.67 0.23 -20.24
CA LYS A 69 -6.80 0.26 -21.40
C LYS A 69 -5.91 1.52 -21.40
N ASP A 70 -4.67 1.36 -21.85
CA ASP A 70 -3.67 2.40 -21.95
C ASP A 70 -3.28 3.08 -20.61
N SER A 71 -3.54 2.41 -19.48
CA SER A 71 -3.04 2.86 -18.20
C SER A 71 -1.51 2.73 -18.12
N ASP A 72 -0.85 3.79 -17.65
CA ASP A 72 0.60 3.78 -17.40
C ASP A 72 0.93 2.95 -16.14
N VAL A 73 0.05 3.07 -15.12
CA VAL A 73 0.18 2.37 -13.83
C VAL A 73 -1.13 1.70 -13.46
N ILE A 74 -1.03 0.47 -12.98
CA ILE A 74 -2.12 -0.27 -12.33
C ILE A 74 -1.77 -0.44 -10.86
N ILE A 75 -2.66 -0.05 -9.96
CA ILE A 75 -2.52 -0.30 -8.52
C ILE A 75 -3.59 -1.30 -8.09
N ILE A 76 -3.17 -2.43 -7.53
CA ILE A 76 -4.07 -3.53 -7.16
C ILE A 76 -4.29 -3.50 -5.65
N THR A 77 -5.51 -3.16 -5.25
CA THR A 77 -6.00 -3.20 -3.87
C THR A 77 -7.14 -4.22 -3.72
N ALA A 78 -7.51 -4.89 -4.82
CA ALA A 78 -8.58 -5.88 -4.83
C ALA A 78 -8.20 -7.11 -4.02
N GLY A 79 -9.01 -7.45 -3.05
CA GLY A 79 -8.85 -8.57 -2.15
C GLY A 79 -9.84 -8.50 -1.00
N VAL A 80 -9.92 -9.55 -0.22
CA VAL A 80 -10.70 -9.55 1.01
C VAL A 80 -9.76 -9.44 2.21
N PRO A 81 -10.12 -8.64 3.23
CA PRO A 81 -9.40 -8.64 4.49
C PRO A 81 -9.67 -9.95 5.25
N ARG A 82 -8.77 -10.31 6.14
CA ARG A 82 -8.99 -11.44 7.04
C ARG A 82 -10.18 -11.16 7.95
N LYS A 83 -11.06 -12.14 8.08
CA LYS A 83 -12.24 -12.07 8.96
C LYS A 83 -12.04 -12.97 10.18
N PRO A 84 -12.68 -12.66 11.32
CA PRO A 84 -12.67 -13.55 12.47
C PRO A 84 -13.06 -14.98 12.07
N GLY A 85 -12.28 -15.97 12.51
CA GLY A 85 -12.47 -17.38 12.17
C GLY A 85 -11.91 -17.85 10.84
N MET A 86 -11.34 -16.95 10.02
CA MET A 86 -10.68 -17.30 8.76
C MET A 86 -9.23 -17.69 9.02
N SER A 87 -8.79 -18.83 8.49
CA SER A 87 -7.39 -19.24 8.51
C SER A 87 -6.55 -18.42 7.51
N ARG A 88 -5.21 -18.45 7.66
CA ARG A 88 -4.29 -17.85 6.66
C ARG A 88 -4.45 -18.51 5.29
N ASP A 89 -4.66 -19.82 5.25
CA ASP A 89 -4.82 -20.57 4.00
C ASP A 89 -6.14 -20.24 3.29
N ASP A 90 -7.22 -20.02 4.05
CA ASP A 90 -8.50 -19.58 3.49
C ASP A 90 -8.37 -18.21 2.82
N LEU A 91 -7.75 -17.25 3.52
CA LEU A 91 -7.47 -15.92 2.98
C LEU A 91 -6.62 -16.00 1.72
N LEU A 92 -5.53 -16.76 1.78
CA LEU A 92 -4.65 -17.00 0.65
C LEU A 92 -5.41 -17.58 -0.55
N GLY A 93 -6.22 -18.63 -0.31
CA GLY A 93 -6.99 -19.28 -1.37
C GLY A 93 -8.01 -18.34 -2.05
N ILE A 94 -8.66 -17.45 -1.28
CA ILE A 94 -9.60 -16.48 -1.81
C ILE A 94 -8.86 -15.42 -2.62
N ASN A 95 -7.84 -14.81 -2.05
CA ASN A 95 -7.11 -13.72 -2.72
C ASN A 95 -6.33 -14.20 -3.94
N LEU A 96 -5.83 -15.44 -3.97
CA LEU A 96 -5.25 -16.04 -5.18
C LEU A 96 -6.25 -16.12 -6.35
N LYS A 97 -7.51 -16.45 -6.08
CA LYS A 97 -8.55 -16.46 -7.12
C LYS A 97 -8.82 -15.06 -7.66
N ILE A 98 -8.89 -14.08 -6.77
CA ILE A 98 -9.07 -12.67 -7.15
C ILE A 98 -7.89 -12.19 -7.99
N ILE A 99 -6.66 -12.39 -7.52
CA ILE A 99 -5.44 -11.98 -8.23
C ILE A 99 -5.33 -12.66 -9.60
N LYS A 100 -5.75 -13.92 -9.73
CA LYS A 100 -5.78 -14.60 -11.03
C LYS A 100 -6.71 -13.89 -12.03
N GLN A 101 -7.91 -13.47 -11.60
CA GLN A 101 -8.85 -12.74 -12.43
C GLN A 101 -8.32 -11.36 -12.82
N VAL A 102 -7.78 -10.63 -11.84
CA VAL A 102 -7.14 -9.32 -12.05
C VAL A 102 -5.98 -9.42 -13.03
N ALA A 103 -5.10 -10.40 -12.85
CA ALA A 103 -3.96 -10.64 -13.75
C ALA A 103 -4.39 -10.88 -15.19
N GLN A 104 -5.46 -11.64 -15.41
CA GLN A 104 -6.00 -11.86 -16.75
C GLN A 104 -6.55 -10.57 -17.36
N GLY A 105 -7.36 -9.82 -16.60
CA GLY A 105 -7.93 -8.55 -17.05
C GLY A 105 -6.85 -7.51 -17.40
N VAL A 106 -5.81 -7.38 -16.57
CA VAL A 106 -4.69 -6.48 -16.84
C VAL A 106 -3.87 -6.94 -18.05
N LYS A 107 -3.56 -8.23 -18.16
CA LYS A 107 -2.85 -8.79 -19.31
C LYS A 107 -3.53 -8.48 -20.65
N GLU A 108 -4.85 -8.59 -20.69
CA GLU A 108 -5.62 -8.39 -21.92
C GLU A 108 -5.80 -6.92 -22.30
N ASN A 109 -5.90 -6.03 -21.29
CA ASN A 109 -6.30 -4.65 -21.54
C ASN A 109 -5.20 -3.62 -21.29
N ALA A 110 -4.22 -3.91 -20.41
CA ALA A 110 -3.12 -2.99 -20.09
C ALA A 110 -1.76 -3.73 -19.96
N PRO A 111 -1.31 -4.50 -20.96
CA PRO A 111 -0.11 -5.35 -20.87
C PRO A 111 1.19 -4.57 -20.70
N ASN A 112 1.19 -3.28 -20.98
CA ASN A 112 2.38 -2.42 -20.89
C ASN A 112 2.47 -1.63 -19.59
N ALA A 113 1.42 -1.68 -18.74
CA ALA A 113 1.37 -0.94 -17.50
C ALA A 113 2.45 -1.38 -16.50
N PHE A 114 2.90 -0.45 -15.66
CA PHE A 114 3.63 -0.77 -14.44
C PHE A 114 2.62 -1.15 -13.36
N VAL A 115 2.83 -2.25 -12.66
CA VAL A 115 1.86 -2.80 -11.70
C VAL A 115 2.41 -2.72 -10.29
N ILE A 116 1.65 -2.11 -9.40
CA ILE A 116 1.91 -2.05 -7.96
C ILE A 116 0.84 -2.88 -7.25
N CYS A 117 1.23 -3.97 -6.63
CA CYS A 117 0.33 -4.80 -5.84
C CYS A 117 0.36 -4.36 -4.37
N ILE A 118 -0.82 -4.25 -3.75
CA ILE A 118 -1.00 -3.91 -2.34
C ILE A 118 -1.72 -5.05 -1.59
N THR A 119 -2.41 -5.90 -2.34
CA THR A 119 -3.22 -7.02 -1.79
C THR A 119 -2.38 -8.00 -1.00
N ASN A 120 -2.86 -8.36 0.19
CA ASN A 120 -2.20 -9.31 1.09
C ASN A 120 -2.71 -10.76 0.93
N PRO A 121 -1.85 -11.74 1.26
CA PRO A 121 -0.45 -11.66 1.70
C PRO A 121 0.47 -11.17 0.56
N LEU A 122 1.11 -10.01 0.78
CA LEU A 122 1.72 -9.23 -0.31
C LEU A 122 2.69 -10.02 -1.19
N ASP A 123 3.73 -10.60 -0.60
CA ASP A 123 4.80 -11.27 -1.36
C ASP A 123 4.23 -12.38 -2.26
N VAL A 124 3.26 -13.14 -1.73
CA VAL A 124 2.61 -14.22 -2.48
C VAL A 124 1.72 -13.66 -3.60
N MET A 125 0.98 -12.58 -3.33
CA MET A 125 0.10 -11.97 -4.33
C MET A 125 0.88 -11.34 -5.47
N VAL A 126 2.02 -10.69 -5.20
CA VAL A 126 2.93 -10.16 -6.23
C VAL A 126 3.46 -11.28 -7.11
N MET A 127 3.97 -12.37 -6.51
CA MET A 127 4.46 -13.53 -7.26
C MET A 127 3.35 -14.19 -8.10
N ALA A 128 2.17 -14.35 -7.52
CA ALA A 128 1.01 -14.93 -8.20
C ALA A 128 0.56 -14.06 -9.38
N PHE A 129 0.45 -12.74 -9.16
CA PHE A 129 0.09 -11.80 -10.21
C PHE A 129 1.08 -11.87 -11.38
N GLN A 130 2.39 -11.80 -11.09
CA GLN A 130 3.43 -11.90 -12.11
C GLN A 130 3.30 -13.20 -12.91
N LYS A 131 3.14 -14.34 -12.21
CA LYS A 131 2.99 -15.65 -12.85
C LYS A 131 1.76 -15.75 -13.74
N PHE A 132 0.61 -15.25 -13.28
CA PHE A 132 -0.65 -15.34 -14.03
C PHE A 132 -0.73 -14.34 -15.18
N SER A 133 -0.23 -13.13 -15.00
CA SER A 133 -0.22 -12.11 -16.05
C SER A 133 0.83 -12.39 -17.13
N GLY A 134 1.96 -12.98 -16.73
CA GLY A 134 3.12 -13.13 -17.61
C GLY A 134 3.85 -11.81 -17.90
N LEU A 135 3.55 -10.73 -17.17
CA LEU A 135 4.27 -9.46 -17.32
C LEU A 135 5.73 -9.63 -16.87
N PRO A 136 6.67 -8.85 -17.46
CA PRO A 136 8.07 -8.87 -17.04
C PRO A 136 8.24 -8.51 -15.56
N ALA A 137 9.21 -9.14 -14.88
CA ALA A 137 9.44 -8.94 -13.44
C ALA A 137 9.71 -7.47 -13.07
N ASN A 138 10.36 -6.72 -13.94
CA ASN A 138 10.63 -5.28 -13.73
C ASN A 138 9.40 -4.38 -13.92
N LYS A 139 8.24 -4.94 -14.24
CA LYS A 139 6.97 -4.24 -14.36
C LYS A 139 6.00 -4.53 -13.22
N VAL A 140 6.35 -5.43 -12.31
CA VAL A 140 5.46 -5.85 -11.20
C VAL A 140 6.20 -5.72 -9.88
N VAL A 141 5.66 -4.90 -8.99
CA VAL A 141 6.22 -4.68 -7.65
C VAL A 141 5.15 -4.77 -6.58
N GLY A 142 5.56 -5.05 -5.35
CA GLY A 142 4.74 -4.92 -4.16
C GLY A 142 5.03 -3.61 -3.42
N MET A 143 4.03 -2.98 -2.84
CA MET A 143 4.20 -1.83 -1.95
C MET A 143 4.25 -2.34 -0.50
N ALA A 144 5.40 -2.27 0.12
CA ALA A 144 5.65 -2.72 1.50
C ALA A 144 6.68 -1.84 2.20
N GLY A 145 7.95 -1.92 1.80
CA GLY A 145 9.06 -1.28 2.48
C GLY A 145 8.93 0.23 2.67
N ILE A 146 8.20 0.94 1.82
CA ILE A 146 7.89 2.37 1.99
C ILE A 146 7.00 2.56 3.23
N LEU A 147 5.95 1.74 3.38
CA LEU A 147 5.06 1.78 4.53
C LEU A 147 5.78 1.38 5.81
N ASP A 148 6.52 0.27 5.79
CA ASP A 148 7.26 -0.23 6.95
C ASP A 148 8.31 0.76 7.41
N SER A 149 9.05 1.36 6.46
CA SER A 149 9.99 2.45 6.76
C SER A 149 9.29 3.68 7.32
N SER A 150 8.08 4.00 6.87
CA SER A 150 7.30 5.13 7.40
C SER A 150 6.87 4.89 8.84
N ARG A 151 6.48 3.68 9.20
CA ARG A 151 6.18 3.28 10.60
C ARG A 151 7.42 3.45 11.49
N PHE A 152 8.55 2.92 11.04
CA PHE A 152 9.83 3.04 11.76
C PHE A 152 10.24 4.51 11.96
N LYS A 153 10.13 5.33 10.91
CA LYS A 153 10.36 6.79 10.98
C LYS A 153 9.45 7.47 11.98
N LEU A 154 8.14 7.14 11.95
CA LEU A 154 7.17 7.72 12.87
C LEU A 154 7.52 7.40 14.32
N PHE A 155 7.82 6.15 14.66
CA PHE A 155 8.10 5.75 16.03
C PHE A 155 9.41 6.37 16.55
N LEU A 156 10.42 6.49 15.68
CA LEU A 156 11.64 7.25 16.03
C LEU A 156 11.37 8.76 16.20
N SER A 157 10.54 9.34 15.33
CA SER A 157 10.11 10.74 15.44
C SER A 157 9.45 11.02 16.79
N LEU A 158 8.53 10.15 17.21
CA LEU A 158 7.85 10.24 18.50
C LEU A 158 8.82 10.08 19.69
N GLU A 159 9.77 9.16 19.58
CA GLU A 159 10.77 8.91 20.63
C GLU A 159 11.69 10.11 20.87
N PHE A 160 12.19 10.70 19.79
CA PHE A 160 13.13 11.82 19.85
C PHE A 160 12.47 13.21 19.89
N GLY A 161 11.14 13.29 19.70
CA GLY A 161 10.43 14.57 19.66
C GLY A 161 10.82 15.45 18.47
N VAL A 162 11.21 14.86 17.34
CA VAL A 162 11.64 15.58 16.13
C VAL A 162 10.67 15.33 14.98
N PRO A 163 10.55 16.24 14.00
CA PRO A 163 9.70 16.03 12.81
C PRO A 163 10.10 14.76 12.04
N VAL A 164 9.13 14.02 11.51
CA VAL A 164 9.37 12.78 10.73
C VAL A 164 10.32 13.01 9.54
N ARG A 165 10.31 14.20 8.94
CA ARG A 165 11.21 14.56 7.83
C ARG A 165 12.69 14.59 8.22
N GLU A 166 13.00 14.66 9.52
CA GLU A 166 14.37 14.62 10.05
C GLU A 166 14.85 13.19 10.35
N ILE A 167 14.00 12.20 10.12
CA ILE A 167 14.34 10.78 10.26
C ILE A 167 14.67 10.18 8.89
N GLU A 168 15.91 9.75 8.73
CA GLU A 168 16.34 8.89 7.63
C GLU A 168 16.32 7.45 8.14
N ALA A 169 15.41 6.61 7.66
CA ALA A 169 15.33 5.22 8.11
C ALA A 169 14.83 4.31 6.99
N MET A 170 15.16 3.04 7.11
CA MET A 170 14.86 2.00 6.13
C MET A 170 14.46 0.72 6.84
N VAL A 171 13.46 0.04 6.29
CA VAL A 171 13.07 -1.33 6.64
C VAL A 171 13.20 -2.18 5.38
N MET A 172 13.79 -3.36 5.51
CA MET A 172 14.01 -4.34 4.43
C MET A 172 13.36 -5.67 4.81
N GLY A 173 13.55 -6.67 3.97
CA GLY A 173 13.01 -8.03 4.18
C GLY A 173 11.62 -8.19 3.58
N GLY A 174 10.91 -9.24 3.99
CA GLY A 174 9.52 -9.48 3.61
C GLY A 174 8.56 -8.58 4.36
N HIS A 175 7.33 -8.48 3.87
CA HIS A 175 6.29 -7.70 4.54
C HIS A 175 5.65 -8.53 5.67
N GLY A 176 5.61 -8.00 6.91
CA GLY A 176 5.15 -8.71 8.10
C GLY A 176 6.27 -9.15 9.05
N ASP A 177 6.14 -10.32 9.67
CA ASP A 177 7.08 -10.83 10.70
C ASP A 177 8.54 -10.92 10.24
N THR A 178 8.77 -11.01 8.94
CA THR A 178 10.10 -11.12 8.33
C THR A 178 10.72 -9.78 7.95
N MET A 179 10.08 -8.67 8.28
CA MET A 179 10.68 -7.34 8.06
C MET A 179 11.86 -7.08 9.00
N VAL A 180 12.84 -6.37 8.48
CA VAL A 180 14.09 -6.07 9.17
C VAL A 180 14.30 -4.55 9.19
N PRO A 181 13.93 -3.86 10.29
CA PRO A 181 14.36 -2.47 10.50
C PRO A 181 15.88 -2.38 10.52
N MET A 182 16.43 -1.30 9.96
CA MET A 182 17.86 -1.15 9.71
C MET A 182 18.47 0.00 10.57
N PRO A 183 18.66 -0.15 11.90
CA PRO A 183 19.18 0.91 12.78
C PRO A 183 20.54 1.46 12.32
N ARG A 184 21.40 0.62 11.73
CA ARG A 184 22.74 1.03 11.25
C ARG A 184 22.69 2.00 10.05
N PHE A 185 21.58 2.05 9.32
CA PHE A 185 21.36 2.99 8.21
C PHE A 185 20.40 4.11 8.58
N THR A 186 20.07 4.20 9.86
CA THR A 186 19.11 5.17 10.38
C THR A 186 19.83 6.39 10.94
N LYS A 187 19.31 7.58 10.64
CA LYS A 187 19.75 8.85 11.22
C LYS A 187 18.56 9.62 11.78
N VAL A 188 18.82 10.34 12.84
CA VAL A 188 17.90 11.26 13.50
C VAL A 188 18.54 12.65 13.48
N SER A 189 17.90 13.61 12.81
CA SER A 189 18.44 14.96 12.61
C SER A 189 19.90 14.94 12.10
N GLY A 190 20.16 14.06 11.12
CA GLY A 190 21.49 13.88 10.50
C GLY A 190 22.48 13.03 11.28
N LYS A 191 22.19 12.66 12.55
CA LYS A 191 23.08 11.88 13.40
C LYS A 191 22.75 10.38 13.34
N PRO A 192 23.74 9.48 13.14
CA PRO A 192 23.50 8.04 13.13
C PRO A 192 22.85 7.55 14.42
N LEU A 193 21.82 6.71 14.32
CA LEU A 193 21.10 6.18 15.49
C LEU A 193 22.02 5.41 16.44
N LEU A 194 22.96 4.62 15.89
CA LEU A 194 23.92 3.87 16.70
C LEU A 194 24.88 4.77 17.50
N ASP A 195 25.16 5.97 17.03
CA ASP A 195 25.98 6.93 17.78
C ASP A 195 25.17 7.55 18.92
N LEU A 196 23.87 7.80 18.70
CA LEU A 196 22.95 8.23 19.76
C LEU A 196 22.81 7.17 20.87
N VAL A 197 22.86 5.88 20.51
CA VAL A 197 22.92 4.78 21.49
C VAL A 197 24.21 4.85 22.31
N LYS A 198 25.40 4.99 21.68
CA LYS A 198 26.70 5.11 22.37
C LYS A 198 26.74 6.31 23.29
N GLU A 199 26.09 7.41 22.94
CA GLU A 199 26.00 8.63 23.75
C GLU A 199 24.95 8.56 24.88
N GLY A 200 24.24 7.44 25.01
CA GLY A 200 23.20 7.26 26.02
C GLY A 200 21.94 8.11 25.80
N LYS A 201 21.72 8.61 24.58
CA LYS A 201 20.50 9.36 24.22
C LYS A 201 19.28 8.47 24.05
N ILE A 202 19.51 7.21 23.75
CA ILE A 202 18.51 6.13 23.68
C ILE A 202 19.22 4.83 24.06
N SER A 203 18.53 3.90 24.73
CA SER A 203 19.11 2.59 25.04
C SER A 203 18.96 1.62 23.85
N GLN A 204 19.81 0.58 23.82
CA GLN A 204 19.68 -0.49 22.81
C GLN A 204 18.34 -1.24 22.93
N GLU A 205 17.88 -1.47 24.16
CA GLU A 205 16.60 -2.10 24.45
C GLU A 205 15.45 -1.27 23.85
N ARG A 206 15.52 0.06 24.00
CA ARG A 206 14.49 0.95 23.46
C ARG A 206 14.46 0.94 21.94
N VAL A 207 15.61 0.83 21.29
CA VAL A 207 15.68 0.66 19.82
C VAL A 207 15.01 -0.65 19.41
N GLU A 208 15.22 -1.75 20.16
CA GLU A 208 14.58 -3.03 19.83
C GLU A 208 13.06 -3.02 20.08
N GLU A 209 12.59 -2.34 21.11
CA GLU A 209 11.16 -2.09 21.31
C GLU A 209 10.53 -1.34 20.15
N ILE A 210 11.21 -0.32 19.61
CA ILE A 210 10.75 0.42 18.43
C ILE A 210 10.78 -0.47 17.18
N ASN A 211 11.81 -1.31 17.01
CA ASN A 211 11.87 -2.28 15.92
C ASN A 211 10.69 -3.26 16.01
N GLN A 212 10.37 -3.76 17.20
CA GLN A 212 9.25 -4.68 17.39
C GLN A 212 7.91 -3.96 17.12
N ARG A 213 7.71 -2.76 17.66
CA ARG A 213 6.50 -1.98 17.38
C ARG A 213 6.34 -1.66 15.90
N THR A 214 7.45 -1.53 15.15
CA THR A 214 7.40 -1.36 13.69
C THR A 214 6.85 -2.61 13.01
N ARG A 215 7.26 -3.81 13.44
CA ARG A 215 6.72 -5.09 12.97
C ARG A 215 5.22 -5.22 13.27
N ASP A 216 4.82 -4.82 14.46
CA ASP A 216 3.44 -4.92 14.96
C ASP A 216 2.54 -3.75 14.52
N GLY A 217 3.07 -2.78 13.77
CA GLY A 217 2.38 -1.52 13.47
C GLY A 217 1.04 -1.67 12.75
N GLY A 218 0.89 -2.69 11.89
CA GLY A 218 -0.38 -3.06 11.26
C GLY A 218 -1.39 -3.59 12.29
N ALA A 219 -0.97 -4.57 13.09
CA ALA A 219 -1.81 -5.18 14.11
C ALA A 219 -2.24 -4.17 15.19
N GLU A 220 -1.37 -3.21 15.55
CA GLU A 220 -1.70 -2.12 16.48
C GLU A 220 -2.89 -1.30 15.98
N ILE A 221 -2.92 -0.94 14.69
CA ILE A 221 -4.02 -0.18 14.08
C ILE A 221 -5.31 -1.01 14.01
N VAL A 222 -5.21 -2.28 13.61
CA VAL A 222 -6.37 -3.17 13.50
C VAL A 222 -7.10 -3.34 14.84
N LYS A 223 -6.38 -3.34 15.97
CA LYS A 223 -7.00 -3.37 17.32
C LYS A 223 -7.94 -2.20 17.60
N TYR A 224 -7.74 -1.05 16.92
CA TYR A 224 -8.58 0.13 17.13
C TYR A 224 -9.67 0.29 16.08
N LEU A 225 -9.42 -0.13 14.85
CA LEU A 225 -10.27 0.19 13.69
C LEU A 225 -10.94 -1.04 13.05
N ASP A 226 -10.59 -2.25 13.48
CA ASP A 226 -10.95 -3.52 12.84
C ASP A 226 -10.55 -3.59 11.34
N CYS A 227 -9.84 -2.58 10.83
CA CYS A 227 -9.34 -2.53 9.45
C CYS A 227 -8.18 -1.54 9.34
N LEU A 228 -7.47 -1.57 8.22
CA LEU A 228 -6.49 -0.55 7.82
C LEU A 228 -7.10 0.34 6.75
N LEU A 229 -7.10 1.67 6.99
CA LEU A 229 -7.72 2.65 6.11
C LEU A 229 -6.68 3.43 5.30
N TYR A 230 -5.71 4.01 5.99
CA TYR A 230 -4.69 4.88 5.38
C TYR A 230 -3.36 4.17 5.14
N THR A 231 -3.13 3.10 5.85
CA THR A 231 -2.02 2.19 5.64
C THR A 231 -2.57 0.94 4.96
N SER A 232 -2.01 0.52 3.87
CA SER A 232 -2.56 -0.48 2.97
C SER A 232 -2.45 -1.93 3.45
N ASP A 233 -2.37 -2.15 4.74
CA ASP A 233 -1.99 -3.43 5.28
C ASP A 233 -3.03 -4.00 6.23
N ALA A 234 -3.90 -4.84 5.70
CA ALA A 234 -4.96 -5.48 6.46
C ALA A 234 -4.63 -6.91 6.91
N ALA A 235 -3.41 -7.40 6.69
CA ALA A 235 -3.19 -8.83 6.78
C ALA A 235 -2.02 -9.26 7.68
N ASP A 236 -1.32 -8.35 8.29
CA ASP A 236 -0.29 -8.73 9.24
C ASP A 236 -0.90 -8.98 10.60
N ASP A 237 -1.57 -10.09 10.63
CA ASP A 237 -2.04 -10.64 11.86
C ASP A 237 -1.02 -11.54 12.50
N ALA A 238 -0.79 -11.24 13.72
CA ALA A 238 -0.20 -12.14 14.67
C ALA A 238 -0.89 -13.50 14.71
#